data_1f99fecd6bcab3e0aa6ab09be0583b66
#
_entry.id   1f99fecd6bcab3e0aa6ab09be0583b66
#
_cell.length_a   1.000
_cell.length_b   1.000
_cell.length_c   1.000
_cell.angle_alpha   90.00
_cell.angle_beta   90.00
_cell.angle_gamma   90.00
#
_symmetry.space_group_name_H-M   'P 1'
#
loop_
_entity.id
_entity.type
_entity.pdbx_description
1 polymer ?
#
loop_
_entity_poly.entity_id
_entity_poly.type
_entity_poly.pdbx_seq_one_letter_code
_entity_poly.pdbx_strand_id
1 'polypeptide(L)'
;MDKTQVLVVVGGLLFSIGLAGIVVRRNALVMLMCMELMLNGVNLTLVSFAQRMGSTEGAVLVFLVFVVGAAEIAIAIPILLLLARARRTLDVEAYADLKG
;
A
#
# COMPACT_ATOMS: atom_id res chain seq x y z
N MET A 1 4.36 25.37 9.64
CA MET A 1 3.45 24.22 9.57
C MET A 1 3.41 23.54 10.93
N ASP A 2 2.24 23.19 11.39
CA ASP A 2 2.15 22.39 12.61
C ASP A 2 2.43 20.90 12.29
N LYS A 3 2.48 20.08 13.34
CA LYS A 3 2.78 18.65 13.20
C LYS A 3 1.78 17.94 12.29
N THR A 4 0.49 18.27 12.41
CA THR A 4 -0.56 17.64 11.61
C THR A 4 -0.37 17.94 10.13
N GLN A 5 -0.08 19.19 9.79
CA GLN A 5 0.14 19.59 8.40
C GLN A 5 1.36 18.90 7.81
N VAL A 6 2.45 18.80 8.56
CA VAL A 6 3.66 18.11 8.10
C VAL A 6 3.38 16.65 7.80
N LEU A 7 2.67 15.96 8.71
CA LEU A 7 2.34 14.55 8.54
C LEU A 7 1.41 14.32 7.35
N VAL A 8 0.45 15.19 7.13
CA VAL A 8 -0.46 15.10 5.98
C VAL A 8 0.30 15.29 4.68
N VAL A 9 1.21 16.24 4.63
CA VAL A 9 2.05 16.46 3.43
C VAL A 9 2.91 15.23 3.14
N VAL A 10 3.56 14.68 4.15
CA VAL A 10 4.36 13.47 3.99
C VAL A 10 3.50 12.30 3.54
N GLY A 11 2.32 12.13 4.12
CA GLY A 11 1.36 11.10 3.70
C GLY A 11 0.96 11.25 2.24
N GLY A 12 0.69 12.47 1.81
CA GLY A 12 0.35 12.76 0.42
C GLY A 12 1.51 12.47 -0.54
N LEU A 13 2.74 12.75 -0.13
CA LEU A 13 3.92 12.44 -0.93
C LEU A 13 4.11 10.93 -1.06
N LEU A 14 3.96 10.18 0.03
CA LEU A 14 4.06 8.72 0.00
C LEU A 14 3.01 8.12 -0.92
N PHE A 15 1.77 8.59 -0.82
CA PHE A 15 0.68 8.14 -1.67
C PHE A 15 0.98 8.41 -3.14
N SER A 16 1.43 9.61 -3.45
CA SER A 16 1.72 10.02 -4.81
C SER A 16 2.87 9.20 -5.42
N ILE A 17 3.91 8.94 -4.65
CA ILE A 17 5.04 8.12 -5.10
C ILE A 17 4.58 6.68 -5.36
N GLY A 18 3.78 6.13 -4.47
CA GLY A 18 3.22 4.78 -4.65
C GLY A 18 2.34 4.69 -5.88
N LEU A 19 1.47 5.67 -6.08
CA LEU A 19 0.59 5.72 -7.24
C LEU A 19 1.38 5.80 -8.54
N ALA A 20 2.38 6.67 -8.60
CA ALA A 20 3.25 6.79 -9.76
C ALA A 20 3.97 5.48 -10.05
N GLY A 21 4.44 4.80 -9.01
CA GLY A 21 5.11 3.51 -9.16
C GLY A 21 4.20 2.43 -9.76
N ILE A 22 2.95 2.37 -9.32
CA ILE A 22 1.97 1.40 -9.86
C ILE A 22 1.71 1.64 -11.33
N VAL A 23 1.60 2.89 -11.73
CA VAL A 23 1.32 3.25 -13.14
C VAL A 23 2.49 2.90 -14.04
N VAL A 24 3.72 3.04 -13.56
CA VAL A 24 4.93 2.93 -14.38
C VAL A 24 5.48 1.50 -14.42
N ARG A 25 5.38 0.77 -13.30
CA ARG A 25 6.01 -0.56 -13.16
C ARG A 25 5.05 -1.68 -13.51
N ARG A 26 5.63 -2.76 -14.10
CA ARG A 26 4.86 -3.95 -14.49
C ARG A 26 5.18 -5.17 -13.62
N ASN A 27 6.13 -5.03 -12.70
CA ASN A 27 6.53 -6.12 -11.81
C ASN A 27 5.51 -6.21 -10.67
N ALA A 28 4.92 -7.40 -10.47
CA ALA A 28 3.86 -7.59 -9.47
C ALA A 28 4.34 -7.32 -8.05
N LEU A 29 5.59 -7.69 -7.72
CA LEU A 29 6.13 -7.42 -6.39
C LEU A 29 6.31 -5.92 -6.16
N VAL A 30 6.82 -5.21 -7.16
CA VAL A 30 6.98 -3.75 -7.08
C VAL A 30 5.61 -3.07 -6.95
N MET A 31 4.60 -3.55 -7.69
CA MET A 31 3.25 -3.03 -7.58
C MET A 31 2.68 -3.23 -6.17
N LEU A 32 2.91 -4.39 -5.58
CA LEU A 32 2.49 -4.66 -4.20
C LEU A 32 3.17 -3.69 -3.23
N MET A 33 4.47 -3.48 -3.37
CA MET A 33 5.22 -2.55 -2.53
C MET A 33 4.70 -1.11 -2.69
N CYS A 34 4.35 -0.72 -3.90
CA CYS A 34 3.77 0.60 -4.17
C CYS A 34 2.40 0.76 -3.52
N MET A 35 1.58 -0.28 -3.56
CA MET A 35 0.28 -0.28 -2.87
C MET A 35 0.47 -0.12 -1.35
N GLU A 36 1.47 -0.80 -0.79
CA GLU A 36 1.78 -0.66 0.64
C GLU A 36 2.25 0.75 0.97
N LEU A 37 3.03 1.35 0.09
CA LEU A 37 3.46 2.73 0.26
C LEU A 37 2.27 3.69 0.26
N MET A 38 1.30 3.46 -0.63
CA MET A 38 0.05 4.23 -0.66
C MET A 38 -0.74 4.06 0.64
N LEU A 39 -0.87 2.84 1.13
CA LEU A 39 -1.55 2.56 2.40
C LEU A 39 -0.85 3.24 3.58
N ASN A 40 0.47 3.24 3.58
CA ASN A 40 1.24 3.93 4.61
C ASN A 40 0.97 5.43 4.59
N GLY A 41 0.87 6.01 3.41
CA GLY A 41 0.52 7.42 3.26
C GLY A 41 -0.87 7.74 3.82
N VAL A 42 -1.85 6.92 3.50
CA VAL A 42 -3.21 7.03 4.03
C VAL A 42 -3.20 6.87 5.54
N ASN A 43 -2.50 5.87 6.04
CA ASN A 43 -2.45 5.59 7.47
C ASN A 43 -1.79 6.72 8.25
N LEU A 44 -0.72 7.28 7.72
CA LEU A 44 -0.06 8.43 8.33
C LEU A 44 -1.01 9.63 8.44
N THR A 45 -1.79 9.86 7.41
CA THR A 45 -2.81 10.92 7.40
C THR A 45 -3.88 10.66 8.46
N LEU A 46 -4.36 9.42 8.55
CA LEU A 46 -5.36 9.04 9.56
C LEU A 46 -4.82 9.20 10.98
N VAL A 47 -3.60 8.77 11.23
CA VAL A 47 -2.94 8.94 12.53
C VAL A 47 -2.87 10.41 12.91
N SER A 48 -2.48 11.24 11.95
CA SER A 48 -2.34 12.67 12.14
C SER A 48 -3.66 13.32 12.58
N PHE A 49 -4.75 12.99 11.89
CA PHE A 49 -6.06 13.53 12.25
C PHE A 49 -6.60 12.93 13.56
N ALA A 50 -6.38 11.65 13.80
CA ALA A 50 -6.81 11.02 15.03
C ALA A 50 -6.14 11.66 16.25
N GLN A 51 -4.86 11.95 16.17
CA GLN A 51 -4.14 12.64 17.23
C GLN A 51 -4.66 14.07 17.46
N ARG A 52 -4.89 14.78 16.37
CA ARG A 52 -5.36 16.16 16.45
C ARG A 52 -6.73 16.25 17.09
N MET A 53 -7.62 15.30 16.78
CA MET A 53 -8.98 15.27 17.28
C MET A 53 -9.10 14.59 18.65
N GLY A 54 -8.05 13.91 19.10
CA GLY A 54 -8.09 13.15 20.34
C GLY A 54 -9.07 11.99 20.28
N SER A 55 -9.28 11.43 19.09
CA SER A 55 -10.32 10.42 18.85
C SER A 55 -9.81 9.01 19.10
N THR A 56 -10.46 8.28 19.99
CA THR A 56 -10.23 6.86 20.20
C THR A 56 -10.73 6.05 18.99
N GLU A 57 -11.83 6.47 18.41
CA GLU A 57 -12.41 5.83 17.22
C GLU A 57 -11.45 5.94 16.04
N GLY A 58 -10.79 7.09 15.88
CA GLY A 58 -9.79 7.28 14.84
C GLY A 58 -8.59 6.35 15.03
N ALA A 59 -8.16 6.14 16.26
CA ALA A 59 -7.07 5.21 16.56
C ALA A 59 -7.44 3.76 16.23
N VAL A 60 -8.69 3.37 16.49
CA VAL A 60 -9.20 2.05 16.13
C VAL A 60 -9.21 1.88 14.61
N LEU A 61 -9.64 2.90 13.88
CA LEU A 61 -9.66 2.86 12.42
C LEU A 61 -8.25 2.69 11.85
N VAL A 62 -7.27 3.41 12.39
CA VAL A 62 -5.87 3.29 12.00
C VAL A 62 -5.38 1.85 12.21
N PHE A 63 -5.70 1.28 13.36
CA PHE A 63 -5.34 -0.10 13.67
C PHE A 63 -5.95 -1.08 12.66
N LEU A 64 -7.22 -0.90 12.32
CA LEU A 64 -7.91 -1.77 11.36
C LEU A 64 -7.28 -1.67 9.97
N VAL A 65 -6.94 -0.47 9.51
CA VAL A 65 -6.27 -0.29 8.22
C VAL A 65 -4.91 -0.97 8.24
N PHE A 66 -4.19 -0.89 9.34
CA PHE A 66 -2.90 -1.55 9.50
C PHE A 66 -3.03 -3.07 9.41
N VAL A 67 -4.04 -3.64 10.06
CA VAL A 67 -4.31 -5.08 10.04
C VAL A 67 -4.67 -5.54 8.62
N VAL A 68 -5.50 -4.77 7.92
CA VAL A 68 -5.87 -5.07 6.53
C VAL A 68 -4.64 -5.08 5.63
N GLY A 69 -3.77 -4.08 5.76
CA GLY A 69 -2.53 -4.03 4.98
C GLY A 69 -1.62 -5.22 5.24
N ALA A 70 -1.47 -5.61 6.50
CA ALA A 70 -0.69 -6.79 6.86
C ALA A 70 -1.28 -8.07 6.29
N ALA A 71 -2.61 -8.20 6.32
CA ALA A 71 -3.31 -9.36 5.75
C ALA A 71 -3.11 -9.44 4.23
N GLU A 72 -3.16 -8.31 3.55
CA GLU A 72 -2.93 -8.27 2.09
C GLU A 72 -1.55 -8.80 1.73
N ILE A 73 -0.51 -8.38 2.45
CA ILE A 73 0.85 -8.86 2.23
C ILE A 73 0.94 -10.35 2.52
N ALA A 74 0.34 -10.80 3.62
CA ALA A 74 0.39 -12.20 4.03
C ALA A 74 -0.24 -13.13 2.98
N ILE A 75 -1.24 -12.65 2.25
CA ILE A 75 -1.90 -13.41 1.19
C ILE A 75 -1.15 -13.26 -0.13
N ALA A 76 -0.73 -12.05 -0.46
CA ALA A 76 -0.17 -11.73 -1.77
C ALA A 76 1.21 -12.35 -1.98
N ILE A 77 2.08 -12.35 -0.97
CA ILE A 77 3.45 -12.84 -1.13
C ILE A 77 3.50 -14.32 -1.50
N PRO A 78 2.79 -15.24 -0.82
CA PRO A 78 2.77 -16.63 -1.26
C PRO A 78 2.23 -16.81 -2.68
N ILE A 79 1.20 -16.06 -3.05
CA ILE A 79 0.62 -16.12 -4.40
C ILE A 79 1.65 -15.68 -5.43
N LEU A 80 2.35 -14.57 -5.18
CA LEU A 80 3.36 -14.07 -6.09
C LEU A 80 4.53 -15.05 -6.23
N LEU A 81 4.94 -15.70 -5.14
CA LEU A 81 5.98 -16.71 -5.18
C LEU A 81 5.58 -17.92 -6.02
N LEU A 82 4.34 -18.37 -5.90
CA LEU A 82 3.84 -19.48 -6.71
C LEU A 82 3.79 -19.11 -8.19
N LEU A 83 3.31 -17.91 -8.51
CA LEU A 83 3.28 -17.44 -9.89
C LEU A 83 4.69 -17.29 -10.46
N ALA A 84 5.61 -16.75 -9.68
CA ALA A 84 7.00 -16.59 -10.12
C ALA A 84 7.66 -17.93 -10.38
N ARG A 85 7.38 -18.97 -9.57
CA ARG A 85 7.87 -20.32 -9.79
C ARG A 85 7.31 -20.93 -11.06
N ALA A 86 6.03 -20.75 -11.31
CA ALA A 86 5.36 -21.34 -12.47
C ALA A 86 5.87 -20.72 -13.78
N ARG A 87 6.03 -19.40 -13.80
CA ARG A 87 6.42 -18.67 -15.01
C ARG A 87 7.83 -18.10 -14.97
N ARG A 88 8.46 -18.14 -13.82
CA ARG A 88 9.80 -17.57 -13.57
C ARG A 88 9.85 -16.08 -13.89
N THR A 89 8.71 -15.37 -13.70
CA THR A 89 8.63 -13.94 -13.92
C THR A 89 7.57 -13.33 -12.99
N LEU A 90 7.78 -12.07 -12.63
CA LEU A 90 6.81 -11.25 -11.90
C LEU A 90 6.17 -10.20 -12.80
N ASP A 91 6.48 -10.21 -14.09
CA ASP A 91 5.87 -9.29 -15.03
C ASP A 91 4.40 -9.65 -15.21
N VAL A 92 3.52 -8.73 -14.85
CA VAL A 92 2.07 -8.97 -14.89
C VAL A 92 1.55 -9.17 -16.32
N GLU A 93 2.22 -8.60 -17.31
CA GLU A 93 1.81 -8.79 -18.71
C GLU A 93 2.02 -10.22 -19.18
N ALA A 94 2.99 -10.93 -18.59
CA ALA A 94 3.22 -12.34 -18.92
C ALA A 94 2.05 -13.24 -18.52
N TYR A 95 1.20 -12.79 -17.58
CA TYR A 95 0.03 -13.54 -17.12
C TYR A 95 -1.27 -13.13 -17.81
N ALA A 96 -1.24 -12.13 -18.68
CA ALA A 96 -2.42 -11.65 -19.37
C ALA A 96 -3.04 -12.71 -20.28
N ASP A 97 -2.22 -13.58 -20.88
CA ASP A 97 -2.68 -14.66 -21.76
C ASP A 97 -3.40 -15.77 -21.01
N LEU A 98 -3.33 -15.81 -19.69
CA LEU A 98 -4.09 -16.76 -18.88
C LEU A 98 -5.59 -16.51 -18.93
N LYS A 99 -6.00 -15.34 -19.39
CA LYS A 99 -7.41 -14.98 -19.51
C LYS A 99 -8.09 -15.64 -20.72
N GLY A 100 -7.32 -16.01 -21.66
CA GLY A 100 -7.88 -16.51 -22.89
C GLY A 100 -7.27 -17.72 -23.42
#